data_b5cca509ad2f83b0c6ed63f990cbdf29
#
_entry.id   b5cca509ad2f83b0c6ed63f990cbdf29
#
_cell.length_a   1.000
_cell.length_b   1.000
_cell.length_c   1.000
_cell.angle_alpha   90.00
_cell.angle_beta   90.00
_cell.angle_gamma   90.00
#
_symmetry.space_group_name_H-M   'P 1'
#
loop_
_entity.id
_entity.type
_entity.pdbx_description
1 polymer ?
#
loop_
_entity_poly.entity_id
_entity_poly.type
_entity_poly.pdbx_seq_one_letter_code
_entity_poly.pdbx_strand_id
1 'polypeptide(L)'
;MDNNGIAGYLTLLSKLTDIHGENSFKAKTYSAAAFAIEKLSFQLSEMPLEKISGIKGIGASTAQKVIELLQTGKITALEEKIFSTPPGVMEMLKIKGIGPKKIHNIWKEMGVESIGELLYACKENRLKNYKGFGEKTQQNVIDFIEFYLKNKDSHLYATVEPLIEPLQNFLLKIFPANKLLLTGKFKRQLPVIEEIEFVIDAPIATIEQSLAPNEKFNLLNIGDGFLLYNTAAGVNLKIYTAETGTLMDTYLKTSSSDAFYNKKKKKT
;
A
#
# COMPACT_ATOMS: atom_id res chain seq x y z
N MET A 1 -15.91 -6.32 14.63
CA MET A 1 -15.81 -5.42 13.44
C MET A 1 -16.90 -4.36 13.59
N ASP A 2 -16.58 -3.09 13.40
CA ASP A 2 -17.55 -2.01 13.44
C ASP A 2 -18.34 -1.86 12.12
N ASN A 3 -19.39 -1.02 12.14
CA ASN A 3 -20.22 -0.78 10.97
C ASN A 3 -19.45 -0.19 9.79
N ASN A 4 -18.44 0.66 10.03
CA ASN A 4 -17.61 1.23 8.97
C ASN A 4 -16.78 0.15 8.27
N GLY A 5 -16.24 -0.79 9.02
CA GLY A 5 -15.54 -1.95 8.47
C GLY A 5 -16.48 -2.80 7.60
N ILE A 6 -17.68 -3.14 8.08
CA ILE A 6 -18.67 -3.91 7.31
C ILE A 6 -19.04 -3.18 6.02
N ALA A 7 -19.32 -1.87 6.10
CA ALA A 7 -19.64 -1.04 4.96
C ALA A 7 -18.49 -0.96 3.95
N GLY A 8 -17.24 -0.94 4.41
CA GLY A 8 -16.05 -1.00 3.58
C GLY A 8 -15.99 -2.27 2.72
N TYR A 9 -16.25 -3.44 3.30
CA TYR A 9 -16.32 -4.71 2.57
C TYR A 9 -17.41 -4.71 1.50
N LEU A 10 -18.62 -4.23 1.82
CA LEU A 10 -19.72 -4.14 0.86
C LEU A 10 -19.46 -3.11 -0.25
N THR A 11 -18.83 -1.99 0.09
CA THR A 11 -18.42 -0.98 -0.89
C THR A 11 -17.39 -1.53 -1.87
N LEU A 12 -16.41 -2.28 -1.40
CA LEU A 12 -15.43 -2.93 -2.27
C LEU A 12 -16.09 -4.01 -3.14
N LEU A 13 -16.99 -4.81 -2.57
CA LEU A 13 -17.76 -5.80 -3.33
C LEU A 13 -18.60 -5.15 -4.42
N SER A 14 -19.26 -4.03 -4.13
CA SER A 14 -20.01 -3.24 -5.11
C SER A 14 -19.11 -2.77 -6.26
N LYS A 15 -17.95 -2.18 -5.93
CA LYS A 15 -16.99 -1.69 -6.94
C LYS A 15 -16.48 -2.82 -7.83
N LEU A 16 -16.09 -3.95 -7.25
CA LEU A 16 -15.60 -5.09 -8.02
C LEU A 16 -16.70 -5.73 -8.88
N THR A 17 -17.94 -5.76 -8.40
CA THR A 17 -19.09 -6.21 -9.20
C THR A 17 -19.27 -5.37 -10.47
N ASP A 18 -19.14 -4.03 -10.38
CA ASP A 18 -19.17 -3.14 -11.55
C ASP A 18 -17.92 -3.31 -12.44
N ILE A 19 -16.73 -3.50 -11.86
CA ILE A 19 -15.47 -3.71 -12.60
C ILE A 19 -15.50 -5.00 -13.42
N HIS A 20 -16.11 -6.06 -12.89
CA HIS A 20 -16.30 -7.31 -13.61
C HIS A 20 -17.42 -7.26 -14.67
N GLY A 21 -18.15 -6.14 -14.76
CA GLY A 21 -19.24 -6.01 -15.73
C GLY A 21 -20.48 -6.83 -15.39
N GLU A 22 -20.61 -7.23 -14.13
CA GLU A 22 -21.79 -7.96 -13.66
C GLU A 22 -23.02 -7.04 -13.52
N ASN A 23 -24.14 -7.64 -13.11
CA ASN A 23 -25.40 -6.92 -12.95
C ASN A 23 -25.24 -5.65 -12.09
N SER A 24 -25.38 -4.48 -12.72
CA SER A 24 -25.22 -3.17 -12.06
C SER A 24 -26.28 -2.92 -10.98
N PHE A 25 -27.42 -3.64 -11.00
CA PHE A 25 -28.41 -3.58 -9.94
C PHE A 25 -27.86 -4.22 -8.65
N LYS A 26 -27.14 -5.34 -8.78
CA LYS A 26 -26.50 -6.02 -7.65
C LYS A 26 -25.42 -5.15 -7.00
N ALA A 27 -24.59 -4.47 -7.83
CA ALA A 27 -23.60 -3.51 -7.35
C ALA A 27 -24.25 -2.37 -6.56
N LYS A 28 -25.32 -1.78 -7.09
CA LYS A 28 -26.09 -0.71 -6.42
C LYS A 28 -26.70 -1.19 -5.10
N THR A 29 -27.19 -2.44 -5.04
CA THR A 29 -27.73 -3.00 -3.79
C THR A 29 -26.67 -3.08 -2.69
N TYR A 30 -25.46 -3.52 -3.03
CA TYR A 30 -24.35 -3.54 -2.06
C TYR A 30 -23.94 -2.14 -1.60
N SER A 31 -23.84 -1.18 -2.53
CA SER A 31 -23.52 0.22 -2.19
C SER A 31 -24.60 0.86 -1.32
N ALA A 32 -25.88 0.63 -1.61
CA ALA A 32 -26.99 1.14 -0.81
C ALA A 32 -27.00 0.55 0.61
N ALA A 33 -26.71 -0.75 0.73
CA ALA A 33 -26.62 -1.42 2.02
C ALA A 33 -25.41 -0.91 2.84
N ALA A 34 -24.26 -0.72 2.20
CA ALA A 34 -23.09 -0.11 2.84
C ALA A 34 -23.44 1.25 3.46
N PHE A 35 -24.07 2.12 2.68
CA PHE A 35 -24.50 3.45 3.14
C PHE A 35 -25.55 3.38 4.26
N ALA A 36 -26.49 2.41 4.21
CA ALA A 36 -27.46 2.21 5.29
C ALA A 36 -26.77 1.78 6.59
N ILE A 37 -25.79 0.88 6.50
CA ILE A 37 -25.03 0.35 7.64
C ILE A 37 -24.20 1.45 8.31
N GLU A 38 -23.53 2.31 7.54
CA GLU A 38 -22.76 3.44 8.07
C GLU A 38 -23.62 4.40 8.91
N LYS A 39 -24.92 4.50 8.61
CA LYS A 39 -25.86 5.40 9.30
C LYS A 39 -26.58 4.80 10.49
N LEU A 40 -26.35 3.53 10.80
CA LEU A 40 -26.99 2.92 11.97
C LEU A 40 -26.42 3.54 13.27
N SER A 41 -27.31 3.78 14.20
CA SER A 41 -26.97 4.28 15.56
C SER A 41 -26.49 3.19 16.52
N PHE A 42 -26.46 1.93 16.08
CA PHE A 42 -26.03 0.75 16.83
C PHE A 42 -25.09 -0.10 16.00
N GLN A 43 -24.30 -0.95 16.65
CA GLN A 43 -23.35 -1.84 15.96
C GLN A 43 -24.03 -3.13 15.52
N LEU A 44 -23.86 -3.54 14.27
CA LEU A 44 -24.39 -4.82 13.74
C LEU A 44 -23.75 -6.03 14.44
N SER A 45 -22.50 -5.91 14.87
CA SER A 45 -21.78 -6.96 15.58
C SER A 45 -22.33 -7.25 16.99
N GLU A 46 -23.18 -6.38 17.53
CA GLU A 46 -23.75 -6.50 18.88
C GLU A 46 -25.21 -7.01 18.87
N MET A 47 -25.78 -7.21 17.67
CA MET A 47 -27.17 -7.68 17.55
C MET A 47 -27.26 -9.14 17.13
N PRO A 48 -28.40 -9.82 17.41
CA PRO A 48 -28.65 -11.17 16.91
C PRO A 48 -28.63 -11.21 15.38
N LEU A 49 -27.87 -12.14 14.80
CA LEU A 49 -27.65 -12.25 13.36
C LEU A 49 -28.94 -12.40 12.56
N GLU A 50 -29.95 -13.08 13.11
CA GLU A 50 -31.24 -13.30 12.48
C GLU A 50 -32.02 -11.99 12.24
N LYS A 51 -31.72 -10.94 13.00
CA LYS A 51 -32.39 -9.64 12.89
C LYS A 51 -31.78 -8.76 11.79
N ILE A 52 -30.59 -9.09 11.27
CA ILE A 52 -29.89 -8.27 10.26
C ILE A 52 -30.73 -8.15 8.98
N SER A 53 -31.41 -9.20 8.56
CA SER A 53 -32.27 -9.20 7.37
C SER A 53 -33.52 -8.31 7.47
N GLY A 54 -33.91 -7.93 8.70
CA GLY A 54 -35.04 -7.03 8.96
C GLY A 54 -34.66 -5.54 8.93
N ILE A 55 -33.39 -5.20 8.76
CA ILE A 55 -32.93 -3.80 8.77
C ILE A 55 -33.28 -3.13 7.44
N LYS A 56 -33.92 -1.98 7.52
CA LYS A 56 -34.27 -1.18 6.33
C LYS A 56 -33.02 -0.80 5.53
N GLY A 57 -33.02 -1.16 4.27
CA GLY A 57 -31.90 -0.92 3.35
C GLY A 57 -30.94 -2.10 3.20
N ILE A 58 -31.11 -3.17 3.97
CA ILE A 58 -30.31 -4.40 3.86
C ILE A 58 -31.22 -5.53 3.34
N GLY A 59 -31.12 -5.84 2.05
CA GLY A 59 -31.87 -6.95 1.46
C GLY A 59 -31.33 -8.32 1.91
N ALA A 60 -32.14 -9.37 1.83
CA ALA A 60 -31.83 -10.72 2.31
C ALA A 60 -30.48 -11.26 1.82
N SER A 61 -30.18 -11.12 0.52
CA SER A 61 -28.90 -11.57 -0.04
C SER A 61 -27.68 -10.80 0.52
N THR A 62 -27.85 -9.51 0.83
CA THR A 62 -26.77 -8.69 1.43
C THR A 62 -26.64 -9.00 2.92
N ALA A 63 -27.77 -9.24 3.62
CA ALA A 63 -27.77 -9.67 5.01
C ALA A 63 -26.97 -10.97 5.21
N GLN A 64 -27.14 -11.95 4.32
CA GLN A 64 -26.36 -13.20 4.34
C GLN A 64 -24.85 -12.93 4.25
N LYS A 65 -24.40 -11.97 3.40
CA LYS A 65 -22.99 -11.60 3.28
C LYS A 65 -22.46 -10.88 4.52
N VAL A 66 -23.30 -10.05 5.15
CA VAL A 66 -22.94 -9.42 6.43
C VAL A 66 -22.82 -10.45 7.53
N ILE A 67 -23.72 -11.42 7.60
CA ILE A 67 -23.68 -12.54 8.55
C ILE A 67 -22.41 -13.38 8.32
N GLU A 68 -22.14 -13.76 7.08
CA GLU A 68 -20.91 -14.47 6.68
C GLU A 68 -19.66 -13.71 7.17
N LEU A 69 -19.60 -12.40 6.91
CA LEU A 69 -18.49 -11.54 7.32
C LEU A 69 -18.31 -11.51 8.85
N LEU A 70 -19.40 -11.37 9.60
CA LEU A 70 -19.35 -11.32 11.06
C LEU A 70 -18.95 -12.67 11.68
N GLN A 71 -19.30 -13.79 11.05
CA GLN A 71 -18.98 -15.12 11.52
C GLN A 71 -17.59 -15.59 11.14
N THR A 72 -17.14 -15.27 9.92
CA THR A 72 -15.93 -15.85 9.32
C THR A 72 -14.82 -14.83 9.11
N GLY A 73 -15.12 -13.53 9.23
CA GLY A 73 -14.18 -12.45 8.90
C GLY A 73 -14.00 -12.20 7.40
N LYS A 74 -14.75 -12.89 6.52
CA LYS A 74 -14.65 -12.81 5.06
C LYS A 74 -16.01 -12.79 4.39
N ILE A 75 -16.05 -12.32 3.15
CA ILE A 75 -17.16 -12.52 2.22
C ILE A 75 -16.61 -13.33 1.04
N THR A 76 -16.97 -14.59 0.91
CA THR A 76 -16.48 -15.50 -0.14
C THR A 76 -16.57 -14.87 -1.53
N ALA A 77 -17.71 -14.28 -1.86
CA ALA A 77 -17.91 -13.60 -3.14
C ALA A 77 -16.97 -12.40 -3.37
N LEU A 78 -16.47 -11.75 -2.31
CA LEU A 78 -15.49 -10.70 -2.42
C LEU A 78 -14.09 -11.27 -2.65
N GLU A 79 -13.71 -12.30 -1.91
CA GLU A 79 -12.42 -12.97 -2.06
C GLU A 79 -12.23 -13.53 -3.49
N GLU A 80 -13.27 -14.18 -4.04
CA GLU A 80 -13.28 -14.67 -5.43
C GLU A 80 -13.02 -13.53 -6.43
N LYS A 81 -13.65 -12.36 -6.23
CA LYS A 81 -13.45 -11.20 -7.09
C LYS A 81 -12.07 -10.60 -6.94
N ILE A 82 -11.55 -10.48 -5.72
CA ILE A 82 -10.18 -10.02 -5.48
C ILE A 82 -9.20 -10.95 -6.19
N PHE A 83 -9.35 -12.25 -6.03
CA PHE A 83 -8.49 -13.26 -6.66
C PHE A 83 -8.51 -13.20 -8.19
N SER A 84 -9.67 -12.92 -8.79
CA SER A 84 -9.85 -12.84 -10.25
C SER A 84 -9.58 -11.46 -10.86
N THR A 85 -9.22 -10.47 -10.03
CA THR A 85 -8.90 -9.10 -10.48
C THR A 85 -7.38 -8.88 -10.48
N PRO A 86 -6.76 -8.49 -11.60
CA PRO A 86 -5.34 -8.17 -11.61
C PRO A 86 -4.97 -7.09 -10.58
N PRO A 87 -3.84 -7.23 -9.88
CA PRO A 87 -3.43 -6.26 -8.85
C PRO A 87 -3.39 -4.81 -9.34
N GLY A 88 -2.94 -4.58 -10.59
CA GLY A 88 -2.92 -3.23 -11.17
C GLY A 88 -4.31 -2.65 -11.42
N VAL A 89 -5.31 -3.49 -11.73
CA VAL A 89 -6.71 -3.05 -11.85
C VAL A 89 -7.27 -2.65 -10.47
N MET A 90 -6.90 -3.39 -9.41
CA MET A 90 -7.20 -2.99 -8.03
C MET A 90 -6.56 -1.65 -7.66
N GLU A 91 -5.33 -1.39 -8.11
CA GLU A 91 -4.66 -0.11 -7.89
C GLU A 91 -5.38 1.06 -8.60
N MET A 92 -6.01 0.83 -9.76
CA MET A 92 -6.77 1.85 -10.48
C MET A 92 -7.95 2.39 -9.66
N LEU A 93 -8.48 1.64 -8.68
CA LEU A 93 -9.51 2.12 -7.75
C LEU A 93 -9.08 3.33 -6.92
N LYS A 94 -7.78 3.56 -6.77
CA LYS A 94 -7.20 4.71 -6.07
C LYS A 94 -7.20 5.98 -6.93
N ILE A 95 -7.34 5.85 -8.26
CA ILE A 95 -7.27 6.98 -9.19
C ILE A 95 -8.54 7.83 -9.09
N LYS A 96 -8.39 9.05 -8.60
CA LYS A 96 -9.50 9.99 -8.50
C LYS A 96 -10.01 10.39 -9.89
N GLY A 97 -11.32 10.29 -10.10
CA GLY A 97 -11.98 10.67 -11.37
C GLY A 97 -12.23 9.52 -12.35
N ILE A 98 -11.72 8.32 -12.08
CA ILE A 98 -12.15 7.09 -12.75
C ILE A 98 -12.88 6.16 -11.76
N GLY A 99 -14.16 5.93 -12.04
CA GLY A 99 -14.98 5.02 -11.22
C GLY A 99 -14.97 3.59 -11.77
N PRO A 100 -15.60 2.63 -11.05
CA PRO A 100 -15.60 1.21 -11.40
C PRO A 100 -15.98 0.90 -12.85
N LYS A 101 -16.97 1.56 -13.41
CA LYS A 101 -17.38 1.36 -14.81
C LYS A 101 -16.33 1.82 -15.82
N LYS A 102 -15.60 2.90 -15.50
CA LYS A 102 -14.48 3.34 -16.33
C LYS A 102 -13.31 2.37 -16.23
N ILE A 103 -13.05 1.83 -15.04
CA ILE A 103 -12.04 0.79 -14.82
C ILE A 103 -12.41 -0.49 -15.58
N HIS A 104 -13.69 -0.86 -15.59
CA HIS A 104 -14.17 -1.97 -16.44
C HIS A 104 -13.77 -1.78 -17.91
N ASN A 105 -14.06 -0.61 -18.49
CA ASN A 105 -13.73 -0.32 -19.88
C ASN A 105 -12.21 -0.36 -20.12
N ILE A 106 -11.41 0.22 -19.20
CA ILE A 106 -9.94 0.18 -19.27
C ILE A 106 -9.44 -1.26 -19.26
N TRP A 107 -9.94 -2.09 -18.35
CA TRP A 107 -9.50 -3.47 -18.23
C TRP A 107 -10.04 -4.35 -19.34
N LYS A 108 -11.39 -4.44 -19.48
CA LYS A 108 -12.04 -5.43 -20.34
C LYS A 108 -12.05 -5.05 -21.82
N GLU A 109 -12.13 -3.75 -22.13
CA GLU A 109 -12.27 -3.29 -23.51
C GLU A 109 -10.93 -2.79 -24.09
N MET A 110 -10.09 -2.15 -23.26
CA MET A 110 -8.77 -1.67 -23.71
C MET A 110 -7.64 -2.67 -23.44
N GLY A 111 -7.87 -3.73 -22.64
CA GLY A 111 -6.86 -4.75 -22.30
C GLY A 111 -5.72 -4.22 -21.42
N VAL A 112 -6.00 -3.21 -20.58
CA VAL A 112 -5.00 -2.57 -19.69
C VAL A 112 -5.17 -3.12 -18.29
N GLU A 113 -4.14 -3.77 -17.75
CA GLU A 113 -4.20 -4.48 -16.46
C GLU A 113 -3.29 -3.87 -15.39
N SER A 114 -2.46 -2.89 -15.74
CA SER A 114 -1.55 -2.22 -14.81
C SER A 114 -1.60 -0.71 -14.90
N ILE A 115 -1.20 -0.02 -13.81
CA ILE A 115 -1.07 1.45 -13.77
C ILE A 115 -0.01 1.93 -14.78
N GLY A 116 1.06 1.15 -15.00
CA GLY A 116 2.09 1.49 -15.99
C GLY A 116 1.56 1.45 -17.43
N GLU A 117 0.81 0.40 -17.77
CA GLU A 117 0.14 0.30 -19.08
C GLU A 117 -0.91 1.41 -19.27
N LEU A 118 -1.65 1.75 -18.21
CA LEU A 118 -2.60 2.86 -18.25
C LEU A 118 -1.91 4.19 -18.52
N LEU A 119 -0.77 4.46 -17.86
CA LEU A 119 0.02 5.67 -18.11
C LEU A 119 0.51 5.71 -19.56
N TYR A 120 1.02 4.58 -20.07
CA TYR A 120 1.45 4.46 -21.45
C TYR A 120 0.28 4.73 -22.43
N ALA A 121 -0.87 4.11 -22.21
CA ALA A 121 -2.07 4.34 -23.01
C ALA A 121 -2.53 5.81 -23.00
N CYS A 122 -2.38 6.49 -21.87
CA CYS A 122 -2.64 7.93 -21.77
C CYS A 122 -1.64 8.76 -22.57
N LYS A 123 -0.33 8.47 -22.49
CA LYS A 123 0.71 9.18 -23.23
C LYS A 123 0.56 9.00 -24.74
N GLU A 124 0.08 7.86 -25.18
CA GLU A 124 -0.27 7.57 -26.59
C GLU A 124 -1.66 8.12 -26.99
N ASN A 125 -2.31 8.90 -26.13
CA ASN A 125 -3.64 9.46 -26.35
C ASN A 125 -4.77 8.42 -26.60
N ARG A 126 -4.55 7.17 -26.27
CA ARG A 126 -5.54 6.09 -26.44
C ARG A 126 -6.74 6.27 -25.52
N LEU A 127 -6.52 6.71 -24.28
CA LEU A 127 -7.60 6.86 -23.30
C LEU A 127 -8.59 7.96 -23.71
N LYS A 128 -8.11 9.14 -24.10
CA LYS A 128 -9.03 10.27 -24.47
C LYS A 128 -9.87 9.98 -25.70
N ASN A 129 -9.39 9.10 -26.59
CA ASN A 129 -10.09 8.70 -27.78
C ASN A 129 -11.13 7.60 -27.53
N TYR A 130 -11.14 7.04 -26.29
CA TYR A 130 -12.08 5.99 -25.93
C TYR A 130 -13.39 6.59 -25.40
N LYS A 131 -14.52 5.96 -25.76
CA LYS A 131 -15.86 6.44 -25.38
C LYS A 131 -16.01 6.59 -23.86
N GLY A 132 -16.45 7.77 -23.40
CA GLY A 132 -16.63 8.07 -21.98
C GLY A 132 -15.39 8.65 -21.28
N PHE A 133 -14.29 8.84 -22.03
CA PHE A 133 -13.12 9.56 -21.56
C PHE A 133 -12.89 10.80 -22.42
N GLY A 134 -12.47 11.89 -21.81
CA GLY A 134 -12.08 13.12 -22.49
C GLY A 134 -10.68 13.52 -22.10
N GLU A 135 -10.14 14.52 -22.76
CA GLU A 135 -8.77 15.00 -22.53
C GLU A 135 -8.50 15.36 -21.06
N LYS A 136 -9.44 16.05 -20.40
CA LYS A 136 -9.34 16.39 -18.99
C LYS A 136 -9.25 15.13 -18.09
N THR A 137 -10.01 14.07 -18.43
CA THR A 137 -9.94 12.81 -17.67
C THR A 137 -8.58 12.15 -17.86
N GLN A 138 -8.08 12.09 -19.10
CA GLN A 138 -6.77 11.55 -19.41
C GLN A 138 -5.65 12.31 -18.65
N GLN A 139 -5.68 13.64 -18.67
CA GLN A 139 -4.68 14.44 -17.96
C GLN A 139 -4.73 14.18 -16.45
N ASN A 140 -5.93 14.15 -15.84
CA ASN A 140 -6.07 13.82 -14.42
C ASN A 140 -5.52 12.43 -14.08
N VAL A 141 -5.67 11.45 -14.99
CA VAL A 141 -5.12 10.09 -14.80
C VAL A 141 -3.59 10.13 -14.87
N ILE A 142 -3.01 10.84 -15.83
CA ILE A 142 -1.56 11.01 -15.95
C ILE A 142 -1.01 11.65 -14.66
N ASP A 143 -1.56 12.79 -14.25
CA ASP A 143 -1.10 13.55 -13.09
C ASP A 143 -1.17 12.69 -11.81
N PHE A 144 -2.27 11.94 -11.65
CA PHE A 144 -2.44 11.03 -10.52
C PHE A 144 -1.40 9.91 -10.54
N ILE A 145 -1.22 9.24 -11.68
CA ILE A 145 -0.30 8.10 -11.78
C ILE A 145 1.15 8.55 -11.56
N GLU A 146 1.56 9.66 -12.17
CA GLU A 146 2.91 10.19 -11.98
C GLU A 146 3.15 10.60 -10.52
N PHE A 147 2.17 11.25 -9.87
CA PHE A 147 2.23 11.54 -8.44
C PHE A 147 2.27 10.26 -7.59
N TYR A 148 1.41 9.28 -7.88
CA TYR A 148 1.34 8.00 -7.16
C TYR A 148 2.66 7.24 -7.26
N LEU A 149 3.21 7.09 -8.48
CA LEU A 149 4.49 6.40 -8.69
C LEU A 149 5.66 7.11 -8.01
N LYS A 150 5.65 8.45 -8.01
CA LYS A 150 6.68 9.24 -7.31
C LYS A 150 6.62 9.09 -5.79
N ASN A 151 5.42 8.88 -5.22
CA ASN A 151 5.20 8.84 -3.77
C ASN A 151 4.81 7.46 -3.25
N LYS A 152 4.83 6.44 -4.09
CA LYS A 152 4.39 5.07 -3.78
C LYS A 152 5.06 4.51 -2.52
N ASP A 153 6.33 4.82 -2.35
CA ASP A 153 7.15 4.34 -1.24
C ASP A 153 7.34 5.41 -0.14
N SER A 154 6.50 6.47 -0.17
CA SER A 154 6.57 7.56 0.81
C SER A 154 5.53 7.37 1.92
N HIS A 155 6.00 7.45 3.17
CA HIS A 155 5.21 7.26 4.38
C HIS A 155 5.31 8.49 5.28
N LEU A 156 4.26 8.79 6.05
CA LEU A 156 4.35 9.81 7.09
C LEU A 156 5.21 9.30 8.25
N TYR A 157 5.97 10.18 8.90
CA TYR A 157 6.81 9.86 10.05
C TYR A 157 6.05 9.06 11.12
N ALA A 158 4.86 9.54 11.51
CA ALA A 158 4.03 8.88 12.52
C ALA A 158 3.56 7.46 12.14
N THR A 159 3.50 7.13 10.85
CA THR A 159 3.17 5.78 10.37
C THR A 159 4.36 4.83 10.50
N VAL A 160 5.58 5.37 10.35
CA VAL A 160 6.83 4.59 10.42
C VAL A 160 7.32 4.41 11.86
N GLU A 161 7.07 5.39 12.73
CA GLU A 161 7.56 5.43 14.12
C GLU A 161 7.31 4.14 14.91
N PRO A 162 6.10 3.54 14.90
CA PRO A 162 5.83 2.28 15.61
C PRO A 162 6.61 1.06 15.09
N LEU A 163 7.16 1.15 13.88
CA LEU A 163 7.90 0.04 13.24
C LEU A 163 9.39 0.03 13.64
N ILE A 164 9.92 1.14 14.14
CA ILE A 164 11.36 1.31 14.37
C ILE A 164 11.86 0.39 15.46
N GLU A 165 11.25 0.43 16.65
CA GLU A 165 11.70 -0.35 17.80
C GLU A 165 11.63 -1.87 17.55
N PRO A 166 10.51 -2.44 17.04
CA PRO A 166 10.45 -3.86 16.68
C PRO A 166 11.50 -4.26 15.64
N LEU A 167 11.73 -3.44 14.62
CA LEU A 167 12.70 -3.71 13.57
C LEU A 167 14.13 -3.64 14.11
N GLN A 168 14.46 -2.64 14.91
CA GLN A 168 15.77 -2.49 15.54
C GLN A 168 16.07 -3.66 16.46
N ASN A 169 15.11 -4.06 17.30
CA ASN A 169 15.25 -5.22 18.20
C ASN A 169 15.43 -6.53 17.43
N PHE A 170 14.75 -6.67 16.29
CA PHE A 170 14.93 -7.82 15.40
C PHE A 170 16.34 -7.86 14.80
N LEU A 171 16.83 -6.74 14.25
CA LEU A 171 18.18 -6.66 13.69
C LEU A 171 19.27 -6.89 14.73
N LEU A 172 19.11 -6.38 15.95
CA LEU A 172 20.06 -6.64 17.06
C LEU A 172 20.13 -8.11 17.47
N LYS A 173 19.04 -8.87 17.30
CA LYS A 173 19.07 -10.35 17.54
C LYS A 173 19.85 -11.09 16.46
N ILE A 174 19.79 -10.62 15.22
CA ILE A 174 20.54 -11.22 14.09
C ILE A 174 22.02 -10.82 14.14
N PHE A 175 22.29 -9.57 14.52
CA PHE A 175 23.64 -8.98 14.56
C PHE A 175 24.05 -8.57 15.97
N PRO A 176 24.12 -9.52 16.94
CA PRO A 176 24.33 -9.17 18.35
C PRO A 176 25.73 -8.63 18.65
N ALA A 177 26.72 -8.98 17.83
CA ALA A 177 28.10 -8.51 17.96
C ALA A 177 28.39 -7.22 17.20
N ASN A 178 27.46 -6.78 16.36
CA ASN A 178 27.65 -5.62 15.48
C ASN A 178 27.00 -4.37 16.07
N LYS A 179 27.56 -3.20 15.75
CA LYS A 179 26.95 -1.92 16.06
C LYS A 179 25.90 -1.59 15.02
N LEU A 180 24.69 -1.31 15.49
CA LEU A 180 23.54 -0.93 14.69
C LEU A 180 23.13 0.50 15.04
N LEU A 181 23.14 1.40 14.06
CA LEU A 181 22.77 2.80 14.25
C LEU A 181 21.62 3.20 13.31
N LEU A 182 20.52 3.68 13.88
CA LEU A 182 19.42 4.27 13.12
C LEU A 182 19.88 5.59 12.50
N THR A 183 19.64 5.76 11.20
CA THR A 183 20.13 6.90 10.42
C THR A 183 19.08 7.48 9.48
N GLY A 184 19.47 8.28 8.51
CA GLY A 184 18.64 8.75 7.41
C GLY A 184 17.56 9.76 7.77
N LYS A 185 16.51 9.76 6.97
CA LYS A 185 15.39 10.70 7.08
C LYS A 185 14.61 10.54 8.38
N PHE A 186 14.41 9.31 8.85
CA PHE A 186 13.71 9.06 10.10
C PHE A 186 14.49 9.62 11.30
N LYS A 187 15.80 9.37 11.36
CA LYS A 187 16.68 9.94 12.42
C LYS A 187 16.67 11.47 12.44
N ARG A 188 16.51 12.11 11.29
CA ARG A 188 16.39 13.58 11.16
C ARG A 188 14.99 14.10 11.44
N GLN A 189 14.02 13.22 11.75
CA GLN A 189 12.62 13.57 12.01
C GLN A 189 11.96 14.32 10.84
N LEU A 190 12.24 13.89 9.60
CA LEU A 190 11.58 14.49 8.44
C LEU A 190 10.13 14.01 8.36
N PRO A 191 9.18 14.82 7.89
CA PRO A 191 7.77 14.49 7.88
C PRO A 191 7.42 13.34 6.91
N VAL A 192 8.26 13.12 5.89
CA VAL A 192 8.08 12.08 4.87
C VAL A 192 9.30 11.16 4.86
N ILE A 193 9.04 9.87 5.02
CA ILE A 193 10.02 8.79 5.09
C ILE A 193 9.80 7.85 3.91
N GLU A 194 10.79 7.61 3.09
CA GLU A 194 10.73 6.66 1.96
C GLU A 194 11.28 5.28 2.36
N GLU A 195 12.25 5.27 3.26
CA GLU A 195 12.92 4.05 3.72
C GLU A 195 13.33 4.21 5.20
N ILE A 196 13.32 3.11 5.95
CA ILE A 196 13.93 3.03 7.27
C ILE A 196 15.40 2.72 7.03
N GLU A 197 16.30 3.51 7.61
CA GLU A 197 17.71 3.45 7.30
C GLU A 197 18.54 3.10 8.54
N PHE A 198 19.41 2.10 8.43
CA PHE A 198 20.39 1.74 9.46
C PHE A 198 21.80 1.68 8.90
N VAL A 199 22.79 1.88 9.75
CA VAL A 199 24.18 1.56 9.47
C VAL A 199 24.60 0.39 10.36
N ILE A 200 25.24 -0.62 9.78
CA ILE A 200 25.77 -1.81 10.49
C ILE A 200 27.27 -1.96 10.17
N ASP A 201 28.08 -2.26 11.18
CA ASP A 201 29.52 -2.56 11.00
C ASP A 201 29.72 -4.04 10.59
N ALA A 202 29.11 -4.42 9.49
CA ALA A 202 29.22 -5.75 8.92
C ALA A 202 29.37 -5.70 7.40
N PRO A 203 30.07 -6.67 6.77
CA PRO A 203 30.16 -6.79 5.32
C PRO A 203 28.79 -7.05 4.68
N ILE A 204 28.60 -6.56 3.44
CA ILE A 204 27.37 -6.78 2.64
C ILE A 204 26.98 -8.27 2.62
N ALA A 205 27.91 -9.16 2.31
CA ALA A 205 27.64 -10.60 2.22
C ALA A 205 27.13 -11.20 3.54
N THR A 206 27.63 -10.73 4.68
CA THR A 206 27.16 -11.17 6.01
C THR A 206 25.71 -10.74 6.25
N ILE A 207 25.37 -9.49 5.91
CA ILE A 207 24.01 -8.96 6.08
C ILE A 207 23.05 -9.72 5.18
N GLU A 208 23.39 -9.88 3.91
CA GLU A 208 22.59 -10.61 2.93
C GLU A 208 22.31 -12.04 3.38
N GLN A 209 23.35 -12.81 3.71
CA GLN A 209 23.20 -14.19 4.17
C GLN A 209 22.36 -14.32 5.45
N SER A 210 22.49 -13.38 6.37
CA SER A 210 21.76 -13.40 7.63
C SER A 210 20.29 -13.06 7.50
N LEU A 211 19.91 -12.22 6.52
CA LEU A 211 18.52 -11.83 6.26
C LEU A 211 17.81 -12.72 5.24
N ALA A 212 18.55 -13.37 4.32
CA ALA A 212 17.99 -14.22 3.27
C ALA A 212 17.00 -15.32 3.76
N PRO A 213 17.21 -15.97 4.91
CA PRO A 213 16.27 -16.99 5.39
C PRO A 213 14.92 -16.43 5.86
N ASN A 214 14.78 -15.12 6.00
CA ASN A 214 13.60 -14.49 6.57
C ASN A 214 12.68 -13.94 5.47
N GLU A 215 11.56 -14.63 5.23
CA GLU A 215 10.54 -14.27 4.22
C GLU A 215 9.93 -12.85 4.41
N LYS A 216 10.15 -12.21 5.56
CA LYS A 216 9.68 -10.83 5.81
C LYS A 216 10.54 -9.77 5.13
N PHE A 217 11.71 -10.14 4.61
CA PHE A 217 12.63 -9.24 3.93
C PHE A 217 12.90 -9.75 2.52
N ASN A 218 12.39 -9.01 1.54
CA ASN A 218 12.64 -9.30 0.14
C ASN A 218 13.71 -8.33 -0.39
N LEU A 219 14.86 -8.87 -0.78
CA LEU A 219 15.97 -8.09 -1.31
C LEU A 219 15.55 -7.45 -2.66
N LEU A 220 15.59 -6.13 -2.73
CA LEU A 220 15.27 -5.36 -3.93
C LEU A 220 16.52 -4.96 -4.71
N ASN A 221 17.58 -4.56 -4.00
CA ASN A 221 18.80 -4.07 -4.63
C ASN A 221 20.03 -4.18 -3.70
N ILE A 222 21.17 -4.43 -4.30
CA ILE A 222 22.50 -4.31 -3.66
C ILE A 222 23.22 -3.16 -4.37
N GLY A 223 23.49 -2.08 -3.64
CA GLY A 223 24.22 -0.93 -4.14
C GLY A 223 25.65 -0.84 -3.60
N ASP A 224 26.34 0.24 -3.95
CA ASP A 224 27.67 0.53 -3.41
C ASP A 224 27.56 0.91 -1.93
N GLY A 225 27.91 -0.02 -1.06
CA GLY A 225 27.88 0.14 0.39
C GLY A 225 26.49 0.06 1.05
N PHE A 226 25.47 -0.47 0.38
CA PHE A 226 24.16 -0.70 0.99
C PHE A 226 23.37 -1.86 0.40
N LEU A 227 22.42 -2.35 1.18
CA LEU A 227 21.37 -3.28 0.74
C LEU A 227 20.00 -2.60 0.95
N LEU A 228 19.09 -2.83 -0.01
CA LEU A 228 17.71 -2.35 0.05
C LEU A 228 16.76 -3.54 0.05
N TYR A 229 15.90 -3.60 1.06
CA TYR A 229 14.88 -4.63 1.21
C TYR A 229 13.48 -4.02 1.18
N ASN A 230 12.53 -4.74 0.64
CA ASN A 230 11.11 -4.50 0.94
C ASN A 230 10.74 -5.34 2.17
N THR A 231 10.04 -4.72 3.14
CA THR A 231 9.60 -5.42 4.36
C THR A 231 8.12 -5.80 4.28
N ALA A 232 7.73 -6.84 5.01
CA ALA A 232 6.32 -7.23 5.13
C ALA A 232 5.41 -6.12 5.70
N ALA A 233 5.99 -5.09 6.34
CA ALA A 233 5.27 -3.90 6.81
C ALA A 233 4.99 -2.88 5.69
N GLY A 234 5.45 -3.12 4.45
CA GLY A 234 5.25 -2.26 3.30
C GLY A 234 6.16 -1.02 3.26
N VAL A 235 7.11 -0.88 4.18
CA VAL A 235 8.13 0.17 4.20
C VAL A 235 9.46 -0.43 3.79
N ASN A 236 10.21 0.25 2.94
CA ASN A 236 11.54 -0.20 2.55
C ASN A 236 12.54 -0.05 3.69
N LEU A 237 13.46 -1.02 3.81
CA LEU A 237 14.57 -1.04 4.74
C LEU A 237 15.87 -0.92 3.98
N LYS A 238 16.65 0.12 4.26
CA LYS A 238 17.98 0.31 3.72
C LYS A 238 19.04 0.13 4.78
N ILE A 239 19.96 -0.76 4.53
CA ILE A 239 21.06 -1.06 5.45
C ILE A 239 22.36 -0.64 4.78
N TYR A 240 23.00 0.39 5.33
CA TYR A 240 24.35 0.78 4.95
C TYR A 240 25.36 -0.08 5.68
N THR A 241 26.38 -0.51 4.97
CA THR A 241 27.49 -1.28 5.53
C THR A 241 28.61 -0.33 5.90
N ALA A 242 29.32 -0.64 6.97
CA ALA A 242 30.52 0.05 7.37
C ALA A 242 31.60 -0.96 7.75
N GLU A 243 32.85 -0.65 7.43
CA GLU A 243 33.99 -1.41 7.95
C GLU A 243 34.35 -0.93 9.36
N THR A 244 35.08 -1.78 10.09
CA THR A 244 35.60 -1.42 11.41
C THR A 244 36.47 -0.16 11.29
N GLY A 245 36.04 0.93 11.93
CA GLY A 245 36.70 2.24 11.87
C GLY A 245 36.01 3.28 10.99
N THR A 246 35.15 2.88 10.04
CA THR A 246 34.41 3.83 9.17
C THR A 246 32.93 4.01 9.59
N LEU A 247 32.47 3.28 10.61
CA LEU A 247 31.08 3.29 11.06
C LEU A 247 30.57 4.71 11.33
N MET A 248 31.34 5.51 12.07
CA MET A 248 30.92 6.87 12.45
C MET A 248 30.94 7.85 11.28
N ASP A 249 31.82 7.67 10.29
CA ASP A 249 31.83 8.48 9.07
C ASP A 249 30.62 8.15 8.21
N THR A 250 30.33 6.85 8.00
CA THR A 250 29.12 6.38 7.30
C THR A 250 27.86 6.89 8.01
N TYR A 251 27.80 6.78 9.33
CA TYR A 251 26.68 7.29 10.12
C TYR A 251 26.51 8.81 9.96
N LEU A 252 27.57 9.60 10.04
CA LEU A 252 27.52 11.04 9.84
C LEU A 252 27.09 11.41 8.42
N LYS A 253 27.58 10.69 7.42
CA LYS A 253 27.20 10.89 6.03
C LYS A 253 25.70 10.65 5.83
N THR A 254 25.17 9.56 6.37
CA THR A 254 23.77 9.15 6.16
C THR A 254 22.77 9.86 7.08
N SER A 255 23.20 10.28 8.29
CA SER A 255 22.35 11.01 9.25
C SER A 255 22.35 12.54 9.05
N SER A 256 23.19 13.06 8.18
CA SER A 256 23.30 14.49 7.91
C SER A 256 22.63 14.87 6.60
N SER A 257 22.36 16.17 6.40
CA SER A 257 22.11 16.69 5.05
C SER A 257 23.40 16.75 4.25
N ASP A 258 23.32 16.62 2.93
CA ASP A 258 24.49 16.71 2.05
C ASP A 258 25.26 18.03 2.23
N ALA A 259 24.54 19.13 2.42
CA ALA A 259 25.14 20.44 2.67
C ALA A 259 25.96 20.46 3.97
N PHE A 260 25.47 19.83 5.05
CA PHE A 260 26.19 19.76 6.32
C PHE A 260 27.41 18.85 6.23
N TYR A 261 27.25 17.64 5.67
CA TYR A 261 28.34 16.69 5.51
C TYR A 261 29.48 17.25 4.66
N ASN A 262 29.17 17.85 3.52
CA ASN A 262 30.17 18.45 2.62
C ASN A 262 30.88 19.63 3.26
N LYS A 263 30.20 20.43 4.11
CA LYS A 263 30.84 21.54 4.86
C LYS A 263 31.82 21.03 5.92
N LYS A 264 31.49 19.90 6.57
CA LYS A 264 32.38 19.27 7.56
C LYS A 264 33.62 18.68 6.90
N LYS A 265 33.47 17.95 5.79
CA LYS A 265 34.56 17.31 5.05
C LYS A 265 35.61 18.35 4.52
N LYS A 266 35.19 19.58 4.25
CA LYS A 266 36.10 20.65 3.83
C LYS A 266 36.90 21.28 4.98
N LYS A 267 36.55 20.99 6.25
CA LYS A 267 37.20 21.55 7.44
C LYS A 267 38.16 20.58 8.13
N THR A 268 38.11 19.29 7.71
CA THR A 268 39.03 18.23 8.15
C THR A 268 40.09 18.00 7.07
#